data_84a61322b031ef96b246b5ce16663fd3
#
_entry.id   84a61322b031ef96b246b5ce16663fd3
#
_cell.length_a   1.000
_cell.length_b   1.000
_cell.length_c   1.000
_cell.angle_alpha   90.00
_cell.angle_beta   90.00
_cell.angle_gamma   90.00
#
_symmetry.space_group_name_H-M   'P 1'
#
loop_
_entity.id
_entity.type
_entity.pdbx_description
1 polymer ?
#
loop_
_entity_poly.entity_id
_entity_poly.type
_entity_poly.pdbx_seq_one_letter_code
_entity_poly.pdbx_strand_id
1 'polypeptide(L)'
;KINNFVKFSFEGFEEIIDSLDGVEICVNETQREGYSFELQEGCNLVKGEIALNWIVSRNTEILDGEKLIDVNGEDISNWKPMLGVSDLTRIEKQQQLILSLIEKINNFESFNSFLDFVNALENAFTIDQNISIVEATNLLWNFRDLDLEKVNKLTVPTYNYTTQNGAQVLILDQNFFEFISSQGLVD
;
A
#
# COMPACT_ATOMS: atom_id res chain seq x y z
N LYS A 1 -13.89 4.87 18.42
CA LYS A 1 -12.81 4.74 19.43
C LYS A 1 -11.76 3.81 18.86
N ILE A 2 -10.48 4.26 18.80
CA ILE A 2 -9.34 3.40 18.45
C ILE A 2 -8.98 2.61 19.71
N ASN A 3 -8.97 1.30 19.63
CA ASN A 3 -8.69 0.43 20.76
C ASN A 3 -7.21 0.04 20.83
N ASN A 4 -6.58 -0.21 19.69
CA ASN A 4 -5.17 -0.56 19.59
C ASN A 4 -4.56 0.07 18.34
N PHE A 5 -3.22 0.19 18.31
CA PHE A 5 -2.49 0.64 17.14
C PHE A 5 -1.20 -0.17 16.93
N VAL A 6 -0.77 -0.23 15.69
CA VAL A 6 0.57 -0.68 15.28
C VAL A 6 1.17 0.45 14.46
N LYS A 7 2.42 0.79 14.74
CA LYS A 7 3.20 1.80 14.03
C LYS A 7 4.48 1.17 13.51
N PHE A 8 4.82 1.43 12.28
CA PHE A 8 6.11 1.08 11.68
C PHE A 8 6.76 2.32 11.06
N SER A 9 8.10 2.33 11.02
CA SER A 9 8.89 3.31 10.27
C SER A 9 8.94 2.92 8.78
N PHE A 10 9.49 3.79 7.94
CA PHE A 10 9.71 3.45 6.55
C PHE A 10 10.71 2.30 6.40
N GLU A 11 11.78 2.32 7.19
CA GLU A 11 12.76 1.26 7.24
C GLU A 11 12.13 -0.06 7.69
N GLY A 12 11.31 -0.03 8.75
CA GLY A 12 10.59 -1.21 9.23
C GLY A 12 9.61 -1.77 8.20
N PHE A 13 8.95 -0.90 7.42
CA PHE A 13 8.11 -1.31 6.31
C PHE A 13 8.92 -2.04 5.23
N GLU A 14 10.07 -1.50 4.84
CA GLU A 14 10.97 -2.13 3.86
C GLU A 14 11.46 -3.50 4.35
N GLU A 15 11.90 -3.58 5.62
CA GLU A 15 12.34 -4.83 6.25
C GLU A 15 11.24 -5.91 6.23
N ILE A 16 9.99 -5.55 6.53
CA ILE A 16 8.85 -6.48 6.48
C ILE A 16 8.70 -7.06 5.07
N ILE A 17 8.68 -6.21 4.05
CA ILE A 17 8.51 -6.64 2.66
C ILE A 17 9.69 -7.49 2.20
N ASP A 18 10.91 -7.09 2.54
CA ASP A 18 12.12 -7.81 2.13
C ASP A 18 12.22 -9.19 2.78
N SER A 19 11.77 -9.31 4.04
CA SER A 19 11.71 -10.59 4.77
C SER A 19 10.65 -11.55 4.23
N LEU A 20 9.63 -11.02 3.52
CA LEU A 20 8.63 -11.80 2.77
C LEU A 20 9.09 -12.14 1.34
N ASP A 21 10.36 -11.87 1.02
CA ASP A 21 10.93 -12.00 -0.33
C ASP A 21 10.25 -11.11 -1.38
N GLY A 22 9.69 -9.99 -0.96
CA GLY A 22 9.00 -9.01 -1.79
C GLY A 22 7.49 -9.18 -1.82
N VAL A 23 6.81 -8.24 -2.47
CA VAL A 23 5.36 -8.24 -2.69
C VAL A 23 5.06 -8.06 -4.16
N GLU A 24 3.90 -8.58 -4.60
CA GLU A 24 3.44 -8.40 -5.97
C GLU A 24 2.62 -7.11 -6.09
N ILE A 25 3.01 -6.26 -7.04
CA ILE A 25 2.31 -5.03 -7.42
C ILE A 25 1.93 -5.13 -8.88
N CYS A 26 0.62 -5.04 -9.16
CA CYS A 26 0.09 -5.08 -10.52
C CYS A 26 -0.31 -3.68 -10.97
N VAL A 27 0.15 -3.28 -12.17
CA VAL A 27 -0.13 -1.98 -12.77
C VAL A 27 -0.65 -2.15 -14.18
N ASN A 28 -1.56 -1.27 -14.61
CA ASN A 28 -2.20 -1.36 -15.93
C ASN A 28 -1.34 -0.77 -17.05
N GLU A 29 -0.31 -0.01 -16.71
CA GLU A 29 0.58 0.66 -17.65
C GLU A 29 1.97 0.70 -17.03
N THR A 30 3.01 0.65 -17.86
CA THR A 30 4.39 0.85 -17.40
C THR A 30 4.53 2.23 -16.79
N GLN A 31 4.98 2.32 -15.52
CA GLN A 31 5.05 3.54 -14.76
C GLN A 31 6.36 3.69 -14.00
N ARG A 32 6.77 4.93 -13.74
CA ARG A 32 7.95 5.25 -12.95
C ARG A 32 7.79 6.55 -12.14
N GLU A 33 8.72 6.80 -11.25
CA GLU A 33 9.03 8.13 -10.71
C GLU A 33 10.54 8.34 -10.68
N GLY A 34 11.05 9.01 -11.71
CA GLY A 34 12.49 9.23 -11.89
C GLY A 34 13.30 7.93 -11.79
N TYR A 35 14.25 7.88 -10.83
CA TYR A 35 15.04 6.67 -10.52
C TYR A 35 14.53 5.92 -9.28
N SER A 36 13.46 6.39 -8.64
CA SER A 36 12.95 5.81 -7.40
C SER A 36 12.29 4.45 -7.62
N PHE A 37 11.55 4.31 -8.70
CA PHE A 37 10.99 3.02 -9.15
C PHE A 37 10.64 3.05 -10.63
N GLU A 38 10.62 1.87 -11.23
CA GLU A 38 10.01 1.58 -12.52
C GLU A 38 9.28 0.23 -12.41
N LEU A 39 7.99 0.22 -12.77
CA LEU A 39 7.14 -0.98 -12.82
C LEU A 39 6.67 -1.18 -14.25
N GLN A 40 6.81 -2.39 -14.76
CA GLN A 40 6.30 -2.76 -16.08
C GLN A 40 4.80 -3.02 -16.00
N GLU A 41 4.08 -2.81 -17.09
CA GLU A 41 2.69 -3.24 -17.22
C GLU A 41 2.53 -4.71 -16.80
N GLY A 42 1.49 -5.01 -16.01
CA GLY A 42 1.26 -6.31 -15.40
C GLY A 42 1.74 -6.37 -13.95
N CYS A 43 2.04 -7.57 -13.48
CA CYS A 43 2.40 -7.82 -12.09
C CYS A 43 3.92 -7.89 -11.91
N ASN A 44 4.44 -7.17 -10.93
CA ASN A 44 5.85 -7.01 -10.62
C ASN A 44 6.12 -7.48 -9.19
N LEU A 45 7.04 -8.44 -9.01
CA LEU A 45 7.54 -8.79 -7.68
C LEU A 45 8.60 -7.75 -7.29
N VAL A 46 8.35 -6.97 -6.25
CA VAL A 46 9.21 -5.86 -5.84
C VAL A 46 9.66 -5.98 -4.40
N LYS A 47 10.81 -5.42 -4.09
CA LYS A 47 11.39 -5.29 -2.75
C LYS A 47 10.85 -4.05 -2.02
N GLY A 48 11.14 -3.94 -0.72
CA GLY A 48 10.60 -2.94 0.19
C GLY A 48 10.80 -1.51 -0.30
N GLU A 49 12.02 -1.15 -0.74
CA GLU A 49 12.33 0.18 -1.27
C GLU A 49 11.42 0.57 -2.44
N ILE A 50 11.27 -0.32 -3.42
CA ILE A 50 10.42 -0.07 -4.59
C ILE A 50 8.94 0.05 -4.19
N ALA A 51 8.47 -0.85 -3.31
CA ALA A 51 7.10 -0.83 -2.81
C ALA A 51 6.81 0.47 -2.05
N LEU A 52 7.73 0.92 -1.18
CA LEU A 52 7.61 2.17 -0.44
C LEU A 52 7.55 3.37 -1.38
N ASN A 53 8.51 3.47 -2.29
CA ASN A 53 8.56 4.57 -3.26
C ASN A 53 7.28 4.64 -4.09
N TRP A 54 6.75 3.50 -4.51
CA TRP A 54 5.51 3.43 -5.29
C TRP A 54 4.28 3.92 -4.51
N ILE A 55 4.10 3.51 -3.23
CA ILE A 55 2.91 3.89 -2.44
C ILE A 55 2.93 5.35 -1.97
N VAL A 56 4.11 5.97 -1.86
CA VAL A 56 4.24 7.38 -1.45
C VAL A 56 4.32 8.34 -2.64
N SER A 57 4.51 7.81 -3.86
CA SER A 57 4.70 8.58 -5.09
C SER A 57 3.57 9.58 -5.34
N ARG A 58 3.96 10.80 -5.74
CA ARG A 58 3.07 11.89 -6.13
C ARG A 58 3.26 12.35 -7.57
N ASN A 59 4.37 11.95 -8.19
CA ASN A 59 4.77 12.38 -9.53
C ASN A 59 5.00 11.18 -10.45
N THR A 60 4.12 10.18 -10.36
CA THR A 60 4.18 9.01 -11.22
C THR A 60 4.04 9.44 -12.69
N GLU A 61 4.92 8.92 -13.55
CA GLU A 61 4.87 9.03 -15.00
C GLU A 61 4.47 7.68 -15.59
N ILE A 62 3.79 7.69 -16.73
CA ILE A 62 3.46 6.51 -17.52
C ILE A 62 4.22 6.54 -18.84
N LEU A 63 4.58 5.35 -19.34
CA LEU A 63 5.23 5.20 -20.64
C LEU A 63 4.22 5.43 -21.77
N ASP A 64 4.54 6.36 -22.67
CA ASP A 64 3.73 6.64 -23.86
C ASP A 64 4.40 6.02 -25.09
N GLY A 65 3.98 4.82 -25.44
CA GLY A 65 4.55 4.03 -26.52
C GLY A 65 5.57 2.98 -26.04
N GLU A 66 6.63 2.78 -26.82
CA GLU A 66 7.65 1.78 -26.53
C GLU A 66 8.80 2.34 -25.67
N LYS A 67 9.41 1.47 -24.86
CA LYS A 67 10.63 1.83 -24.15
C LYS A 67 11.80 1.90 -25.12
N LEU A 68 12.48 3.04 -25.12
CA LEU A 68 13.59 3.34 -26.01
C LEU A 68 14.84 3.63 -25.19
N ILE A 69 15.92 2.92 -25.52
CA ILE A 69 17.24 3.14 -24.91
C ILE A 69 18.20 3.56 -26.03
N ASP A 70 18.94 4.61 -25.80
CA ASP A 70 19.93 5.10 -26.76
C ASP A 70 21.22 4.24 -26.80
N VAL A 71 22.14 4.60 -27.67
CA VAL A 71 23.43 3.89 -27.84
C VAL A 71 24.36 4.01 -26.62
N ASN A 72 24.11 4.92 -25.73
CA ASN A 72 24.85 5.11 -24.48
C ASN A 72 24.17 4.39 -23.29
N GLY A 73 23.00 3.77 -23.50
CA GLY A 73 22.23 3.11 -22.46
C GLY A 73 21.30 4.05 -21.69
N GLU A 74 21.07 5.28 -22.19
CA GLU A 74 20.16 6.23 -21.57
C GLU A 74 18.72 6.00 -22.03
N ASP A 75 17.77 6.15 -21.10
CA ASP A 75 16.33 6.05 -21.38
C ASP A 75 15.85 7.32 -22.08
N ILE A 76 15.55 7.19 -23.36
CA ILE A 76 15.00 8.25 -24.22
C ILE A 76 13.52 8.04 -24.54
N SER A 77 12.84 7.18 -23.77
CA SER A 77 11.42 6.90 -23.93
C SER A 77 10.56 8.15 -23.67
N ASN A 78 9.39 8.16 -24.26
CA ASN A 78 8.42 9.24 -24.03
C ASN A 78 7.62 8.96 -22.75
N TRP A 79 7.91 9.69 -21.68
CA TRP A 79 7.21 9.59 -20.40
C TRP A 79 6.25 10.76 -20.23
N LYS A 80 5.03 10.48 -19.78
CA LYS A 80 4.00 11.49 -19.54
C LYS A 80 3.57 11.44 -18.07
N PRO A 81 3.27 12.59 -17.45
CA PRO A 81 2.68 12.59 -16.12
C PRO A 81 1.40 11.74 -16.09
N MET A 82 1.29 10.84 -15.14
CA MET A 82 0.06 10.06 -14.92
C MET A 82 -1.04 11.02 -14.47
N LEU A 83 -2.11 11.09 -15.26
CA LEU A 83 -3.25 11.94 -14.94
C LEU A 83 -4.02 11.38 -13.73
N GLY A 84 -4.49 12.26 -12.86
CA GLY A 84 -5.30 11.88 -11.71
C GLY A 84 -4.51 11.34 -10.51
N VAL A 85 -3.17 11.44 -10.51
CA VAL A 85 -2.38 11.15 -9.30
C VAL A 85 -2.81 12.10 -8.20
N SER A 86 -3.43 11.54 -7.17
CA SER A 86 -4.04 12.27 -6.07
C SER A 86 -3.88 11.47 -4.77
N ASP A 87 -4.33 12.02 -3.66
CA ASP A 87 -4.41 11.26 -2.41
C ASP A 87 -5.31 10.03 -2.54
N LEU A 88 -6.29 10.03 -3.43
CA LEU A 88 -7.16 8.87 -3.69
C LEU A 88 -6.40 7.73 -4.38
N THR A 89 -5.59 8.02 -5.40
CA THR A 89 -4.73 7.00 -6.04
C THR A 89 -3.71 6.42 -5.07
N ARG A 90 -3.19 7.22 -4.14
CA ARG A 90 -2.33 6.68 -3.07
C ARG A 90 -3.07 5.74 -2.13
N ILE A 91 -4.32 6.04 -1.78
CA ILE A 91 -5.17 5.13 -0.98
C ILE A 91 -5.38 3.81 -1.73
N GLU A 92 -5.64 3.84 -3.04
CA GLU A 92 -5.78 2.64 -3.87
C GLU A 92 -4.50 1.81 -3.90
N LYS A 93 -3.34 2.44 -4.09
CA LYS A 93 -2.02 1.78 -4.01
C LYS A 93 -1.79 1.13 -2.65
N GLN A 94 -2.10 1.84 -1.55
CA GLN A 94 -1.98 1.31 -0.18
C GLN A 94 -2.91 0.13 0.06
N GLN A 95 -4.15 0.18 -0.42
CA GLN A 95 -5.10 -0.93 -0.32
C GLN A 95 -4.62 -2.15 -1.11
N GLN A 96 -4.10 -1.95 -2.32
CA GLN A 96 -3.53 -3.04 -3.12
C GLN A 96 -2.37 -3.70 -2.38
N LEU A 97 -1.45 -2.92 -1.82
CA LEU A 97 -0.32 -3.44 -1.08
C LEU A 97 -0.74 -4.25 0.15
N ILE A 98 -1.73 -3.77 0.92
CA ILE A 98 -2.27 -4.50 2.08
C ILE A 98 -2.80 -5.86 1.65
N LEU A 99 -3.52 -5.95 0.54
CA LEU A 99 -4.02 -7.23 0.03
C LEU A 99 -2.88 -8.16 -0.39
N SER A 100 -1.85 -7.65 -1.07
CA SER A 100 -0.66 -8.43 -1.43
C SER A 100 0.11 -8.94 -0.20
N LEU A 101 0.16 -8.17 0.89
CA LEU A 101 0.74 -8.61 2.17
C LEU A 101 -0.09 -9.71 2.83
N ILE A 102 -1.43 -9.61 2.81
CA ILE A 102 -2.33 -10.66 3.33
C ILE A 102 -2.11 -11.96 2.54
N GLU A 103 -1.99 -11.87 1.23
CA GLU A 103 -1.70 -13.04 0.38
C GLU A 103 -0.36 -13.70 0.75
N LYS A 104 0.67 -12.91 1.05
CA LYS A 104 1.95 -13.45 1.55
C LYS A 104 1.81 -14.15 2.89
N ILE A 105 0.99 -13.59 3.81
CA ILE A 105 0.71 -14.23 5.12
C ILE A 105 0.02 -15.58 4.93
N ASN A 106 -0.84 -15.73 3.92
CA ASN A 106 -1.52 -16.98 3.61
C ASN A 106 -0.54 -18.11 3.22
N ASN A 107 0.66 -17.78 2.78
CA ASN A 107 1.69 -18.76 2.40
C ASN A 107 2.48 -19.33 3.58
N PHE A 108 2.29 -18.82 4.80
CA PHE A 108 2.91 -19.43 5.98
C PHE A 108 2.25 -20.76 6.31
N GLU A 109 3.03 -21.83 6.45
CA GLU A 109 2.55 -23.19 6.70
C GLU A 109 1.94 -23.37 8.09
N SER A 110 2.37 -22.56 9.08
CA SER A 110 1.90 -22.67 10.47
C SER A 110 1.92 -21.32 11.18
N PHE A 111 1.12 -21.20 12.25
CA PHE A 111 1.15 -20.05 13.15
C PHE A 111 2.54 -19.83 13.75
N ASN A 112 3.26 -20.90 14.09
CA ASN A 112 4.60 -20.79 14.69
C ASN A 112 5.60 -20.17 13.71
N SER A 113 5.62 -20.58 12.44
CA SER A 113 6.49 -20.00 11.42
C SER A 113 6.18 -18.52 11.18
N PHE A 114 4.90 -18.15 11.22
CA PHE A 114 4.48 -16.74 11.14
C PHE A 114 4.88 -15.96 12.40
N LEU A 115 4.73 -16.53 13.59
CA LEU A 115 5.17 -15.90 14.85
C LEU A 115 6.69 -15.69 14.88
N ASP A 116 7.47 -16.66 14.40
CA ASP A 116 8.93 -16.55 14.32
C ASP A 116 9.33 -15.42 13.35
N PHE A 117 8.65 -15.29 12.23
CA PHE A 117 8.80 -14.17 11.29
C PHE A 117 8.50 -12.81 11.97
N VAL A 118 7.37 -12.69 12.67
CA VAL A 118 6.99 -11.45 13.36
C VAL A 118 8.00 -11.11 14.48
N ASN A 119 8.48 -12.10 15.23
CA ASN A 119 9.49 -11.90 16.27
C ASN A 119 10.85 -11.45 15.68
N ALA A 120 11.22 -11.95 14.50
CA ALA A 120 12.45 -11.51 13.83
C ALA A 120 12.39 -10.03 13.41
N LEU A 121 11.20 -9.48 13.27
CA LEU A 121 10.93 -8.09 12.89
C LEU A 121 10.52 -7.20 14.08
N GLU A 122 10.78 -7.62 15.32
CA GLU A 122 10.33 -6.89 16.53
C GLU A 122 10.76 -5.41 16.56
N ASN A 123 11.88 -5.06 15.92
CA ASN A 123 12.38 -3.69 15.83
C ASN A 123 11.78 -2.89 14.67
N ALA A 124 11.11 -3.53 13.74
CA ALA A 124 10.51 -2.87 12.55
C ALA A 124 9.21 -2.13 12.88
N PHE A 125 8.55 -2.48 14.00
CA PHE A 125 7.28 -1.90 14.40
C PHE A 125 7.15 -1.69 15.91
N THR A 126 6.24 -0.81 16.28
CA THR A 126 5.84 -0.56 17.68
C THR A 126 4.37 -0.90 17.83
N ILE A 127 4.04 -1.72 18.84
CA ILE A 127 2.68 -2.12 19.17
C ILE A 127 2.21 -1.36 20.41
N ASP A 128 0.90 -1.07 20.48
CA ASP A 128 0.25 -0.53 21.67
C ASP A 128 0.55 -1.39 22.91
N GLN A 129 0.85 -0.75 24.04
CA GLN A 129 1.19 -1.42 25.30
C GLN A 129 0.07 -2.31 25.86
N ASN A 130 -1.16 -2.13 25.38
CA ASN A 130 -2.33 -2.90 25.82
C ASN A 130 -2.54 -4.21 25.04
N ILE A 131 -1.70 -4.50 24.06
CA ILE A 131 -1.74 -5.73 23.27
C ILE A 131 -0.36 -6.35 23.23
N SER A 132 -0.25 -7.64 23.49
CA SER A 132 1.00 -8.37 23.34
C SER A 132 1.30 -8.67 21.87
N ILE A 133 2.57 -8.90 21.54
CA ILE A 133 2.98 -9.30 20.20
C ILE A 133 2.25 -10.59 19.75
N VAL A 134 2.05 -11.54 20.67
CA VAL A 134 1.33 -12.79 20.38
C VAL A 134 -0.13 -12.54 20.06
N GLU A 135 -0.80 -11.63 20.78
CA GLU A 135 -2.20 -11.27 20.50
C GLU A 135 -2.33 -10.55 19.16
N ALA A 136 -1.43 -9.59 18.87
CA ALA A 136 -1.39 -8.91 17.57
C ALA A 136 -1.13 -9.89 16.41
N THR A 137 -0.19 -10.83 16.61
CA THR A 137 0.12 -11.87 15.64
C THR A 137 -1.06 -12.82 15.41
N ASN A 138 -1.75 -13.23 16.48
CA ASN A 138 -2.98 -14.04 16.37
C ASN A 138 -4.06 -13.31 15.58
N LEU A 139 -4.23 -12.01 15.82
CA LEU A 139 -5.20 -11.21 15.08
C LEU A 139 -4.87 -11.19 13.58
N LEU A 140 -3.62 -10.91 13.22
CA LEU A 140 -3.16 -10.93 11.84
C LEU A 140 -3.29 -12.32 11.21
N TRP A 141 -2.95 -13.37 11.95
CA TRP A 141 -3.07 -14.75 11.49
C TRP A 141 -4.50 -15.15 11.13
N ASN A 142 -5.49 -14.62 11.84
CA ASN A 142 -6.90 -14.85 11.53
C ASN A 142 -7.34 -14.21 10.20
N PHE A 143 -6.61 -13.22 9.70
CA PHE A 143 -6.88 -12.63 8.39
C PHE A 143 -6.41 -13.48 7.21
N ARG A 144 -5.58 -14.51 7.42
CA ARG A 144 -5.10 -15.38 6.35
C ARG A 144 -6.23 -16.13 5.61
N ASP A 145 -7.32 -16.45 6.33
CA ASP A 145 -8.44 -17.21 5.77
C ASP A 145 -9.49 -16.28 5.10
N LEU A 146 -9.17 -14.97 4.96
CA LEU A 146 -10.05 -14.05 4.26
C LEU A 146 -10.09 -14.38 2.77
N ASP A 147 -11.30 -14.48 2.27
CA ASP A 147 -11.55 -14.51 0.84
C ASP A 147 -11.36 -13.10 0.26
N LEU A 148 -10.20 -12.87 -0.35
CA LEU A 148 -9.81 -11.56 -0.84
C LEU A 148 -10.76 -11.03 -1.93
N GLU A 149 -11.48 -11.90 -2.64
CA GLU A 149 -12.49 -11.51 -3.61
C GLU A 149 -13.74 -10.89 -2.95
N LYS A 150 -13.96 -11.22 -1.65
CA LYS A 150 -15.07 -10.68 -0.85
C LYS A 150 -14.69 -9.47 -0.01
N VAL A 151 -13.42 -9.04 -0.05
CA VAL A 151 -12.99 -7.84 0.67
C VAL A 151 -13.53 -6.59 -0.04
N ASN A 152 -14.44 -5.89 0.62
CA ASN A 152 -14.96 -4.63 0.12
C ASN A 152 -13.95 -3.51 0.39
N LYS A 153 -13.47 -2.89 -0.67
CA LYS A 153 -12.66 -1.67 -0.59
C LYS A 153 -13.60 -0.47 -0.55
N LEU A 154 -13.51 0.29 0.53
CA LEU A 154 -14.33 1.49 0.69
C LEU A 154 -13.44 2.72 0.72
N THR A 155 -13.72 3.66 -0.17
CA THR A 155 -13.13 4.98 -0.15
C THR A 155 -14.20 5.98 0.28
N VAL A 156 -13.92 6.72 1.34
CA VAL A 156 -14.86 7.73 1.84
C VAL A 156 -15.02 8.82 0.76
N PRO A 157 -16.25 9.18 0.37
CA PRO A 157 -16.50 10.23 -0.61
C PRO A 157 -15.93 11.57 -0.14
N THR A 158 -15.08 12.15 -0.98
CA THR A 158 -14.43 13.45 -0.71
C THR A 158 -14.43 14.31 -1.96
N TYR A 159 -14.31 15.62 -1.77
CA TYR A 159 -14.06 16.55 -2.85
C TYR A 159 -12.84 17.42 -2.57
N ASN A 160 -12.19 17.87 -3.65
CA ASN A 160 -11.03 18.76 -3.56
C ASN A 160 -11.46 20.16 -3.10
N TYR A 161 -10.77 20.69 -2.12
CA TYR A 161 -10.96 22.03 -1.62
C TYR A 161 -9.62 22.75 -1.48
N THR A 162 -9.58 24.01 -1.92
CA THR A 162 -8.41 24.86 -1.74
C THR A 162 -8.66 25.82 -0.58
N THR A 163 -7.85 25.72 0.47
CA THR A 163 -7.96 26.59 1.64
C THR A 163 -7.59 28.04 1.29
N GLN A 164 -7.96 28.99 2.16
CA GLN A 164 -7.59 30.41 1.97
C GLN A 164 -6.07 30.65 1.86
N ASN A 165 -5.26 29.76 2.42
CA ASN A 165 -3.80 29.82 2.36
C ASN A 165 -3.23 29.08 1.11
N GLY A 166 -4.08 28.64 0.18
CA GLY A 166 -3.68 27.95 -1.03
C GLY A 166 -3.38 26.46 -0.87
N ALA A 167 -3.53 25.87 0.32
CA ALA A 167 -3.34 24.44 0.51
C ALA A 167 -4.51 23.66 -0.10
N GLN A 168 -4.20 22.61 -0.85
CA GLN A 168 -5.19 21.67 -1.38
C GLN A 168 -5.47 20.59 -0.35
N VAL A 169 -6.72 20.38 -0.01
CA VAL A 169 -7.18 19.40 0.97
C VAL A 169 -8.41 18.66 0.44
N LEU A 170 -8.61 17.43 0.96
CA LEU A 170 -9.83 16.66 0.71
C LEU A 170 -10.82 16.95 1.85
N ILE A 171 -12.04 17.30 1.49
CA ILE A 171 -13.14 17.48 2.45
C ILE A 171 -14.17 16.37 2.22
N LEU A 172 -14.75 15.85 3.30
CA LEU A 172 -15.81 14.86 3.24
C LEU A 172 -17.02 15.43 2.48
N ASP A 173 -17.51 14.67 1.49
CA ASP A 173 -18.70 15.03 0.70
C ASP A 173 -20.00 14.80 1.49
N GLN A 174 -19.96 13.87 2.43
CA GLN A 174 -21.07 13.55 3.33
C GLN A 174 -20.60 13.26 4.74
N ASN A 175 -21.53 13.21 5.69
CA ASN A 175 -21.21 12.83 7.07
C ASN A 175 -20.65 11.41 7.11
N PHE A 176 -19.48 11.24 7.73
CA PHE A 176 -18.80 9.95 7.83
C PHE A 176 -19.68 8.85 8.44
N PHE A 177 -20.46 9.17 9.49
CA PHE A 177 -21.35 8.19 10.12
C PHE A 177 -22.51 7.78 9.20
N GLU A 178 -23.06 8.69 8.42
CA GLU A 178 -24.09 8.36 7.42
C GLU A 178 -23.52 7.46 6.33
N PHE A 179 -22.28 7.74 5.90
CA PHE A 179 -21.58 6.91 4.91
C PHE A 179 -21.38 5.49 5.42
N ILE A 180 -20.76 5.27 6.59
CA ILE A 180 -20.49 3.94 7.12
C ILE A 180 -21.76 3.16 7.47
N SER A 181 -22.84 3.85 7.94
CA SER A 181 -24.15 3.23 8.16
C SER A 181 -24.79 2.78 6.84
N SER A 182 -24.69 3.58 5.77
CA SER A 182 -25.20 3.21 4.44
C SER A 182 -24.49 1.98 3.84
N GLN A 183 -23.27 1.70 4.30
CA GLN A 183 -22.48 0.53 3.91
C GLN A 183 -22.73 -0.69 4.83
N GLY A 184 -23.61 -0.58 5.85
CA GLY A 184 -23.89 -1.64 6.80
C GLY A 184 -22.72 -1.98 7.74
N LEU A 185 -21.82 -1.03 7.96
CA LEU A 185 -20.63 -1.23 8.80
C LEU A 185 -20.85 -0.84 10.27
N VAL A 186 -21.94 -0.17 10.58
CA VAL A 186 -22.41 0.15 11.94
C VAL A 186 -23.92 0.09 11.98
N ASP A 187 -24.46 -0.41 13.10
CA ASP A 187 -25.89 -0.41 13.43
C ASP A 187 -26.34 0.96 14.01
#